data_49b1e0fca94d739e7bed8d2ee2f1e1a5
#
_entry.id   49b1e0fca94d739e7bed8d2ee2f1e1a5
#
_cell.length_a   1.000
_cell.length_b   1.000
_cell.length_c   1.000
_cell.angle_alpha   90.00
_cell.angle_beta   90.00
_cell.angle_gamma   90.00
#
_symmetry.space_group_name_H-M   'P 1'
#
loop_
_entity.id
_entity.type
_entity.pdbx_description
1 polymer ?
#
loop_
_entity_poly.entity_id
_entity_poly.type
_entity_poly.pdbx_seq_one_letter_code
_entity_poly.pdbx_strand_id
1 'polypeptide(L)'
;MAEAHGHGHHQDGPIRLAVSAIGVVFGDIGTSPLYAFRETFAGHHKLTLDTLHIMGVVSLMFWSMMIVVTLKYVSVIMRADNKGEGGSLALLALISGRTKNQRWSQGIILLGVFATALFYGDSMITPAVSVLGAIEGLTVAAPGFSTLVLPLAVAIIVGLFSIQRSGTSKVGLFFGPVMLTYFVVISTLGVISIAKTPEIIWALSPTYAFSFFAADPLRAFLALGSVVLAVTGAEALYADMGHFGRNPIRRSWLFFVLPALILNYMGQGALLARDGMTALESPFYLLAPEMLRLPLVILATMAAIIASQAVISGAFSVTQQAIQLGFVPRLRIEHTSASTAGQIYIPIVNWALLVMVLLLVLSFRTSSNLTSAYGIAVTGAMTIDTCLLAVVLFRLWNWPRYYAVPLLALLFVVDGAYLAANLTKIPDGGWFPLLIGLIVFVLLTTWSKGRKLMIERMRDSAMPMKVFIQSAATAATRVPGTAVFMTSTAEGVPHALLHNLKHNKVLHERIILLTVKIMDEPYCPDDGRCQLEHLDNGFHRMILNYGFMQEPDVPAALARIDQCGASFRMMDTSFFLSRQTLLPSDHPGMMIWREKLFAWMLRNAESAMEFFRLPTNRVVELGSQVEI
;
A
#
# COMPACT_ATOMS: atom_id res chain seq x y z
N MET A 1 -11.90 33.32 -9.91
CA MET A 1 -12.46 32.08 -10.48
C MET A 1 -11.39 31.51 -11.37
N ALA A 2 -10.57 30.60 -10.86
CA ALA A 2 -9.54 29.90 -11.62
C ALA A 2 -9.99 28.44 -11.68
N GLU A 3 -10.37 27.99 -12.86
CA GLU A 3 -10.68 26.60 -13.15
C GLU A 3 -9.40 25.78 -12.98
N ALA A 4 -9.38 24.93 -11.98
CA ALA A 4 -8.38 23.90 -11.82
C ALA A 4 -8.55 22.89 -12.97
N HIS A 5 -7.64 22.91 -13.94
CA HIS A 5 -7.52 21.84 -14.93
C HIS A 5 -7.12 20.55 -14.22
N GLY A 6 -8.13 19.74 -13.86
CA GLY A 6 -7.94 18.36 -13.43
C GLY A 6 -7.39 17.55 -14.61
N HIS A 7 -6.23 16.92 -14.41
CA HIS A 7 -5.68 15.94 -15.34
C HIS A 7 -6.70 14.82 -15.58
N GLY A 8 -6.88 14.45 -16.84
CA GLY A 8 -7.89 13.60 -17.44
C GLY A 8 -8.26 12.32 -16.68
N HIS A 9 -9.12 12.46 -15.69
CA HIS A 9 -10.06 11.40 -15.42
C HIS A 9 -11.01 11.37 -16.62
N HIS A 10 -10.97 10.31 -17.41
CA HIS A 10 -12.09 9.96 -18.26
C HIS A 10 -13.33 10.22 -17.42
N GLN A 11 -14.31 10.97 -17.99
CA GLN A 11 -15.60 11.25 -17.35
C GLN A 11 -16.42 9.95 -17.27
N ASP A 12 -15.94 8.98 -16.52
CA ASP A 12 -16.74 7.84 -16.15
C ASP A 12 -17.85 8.35 -15.23
N GLY A 13 -19.08 8.12 -15.61
CA GLY A 13 -20.22 8.55 -14.82
C GLY A 13 -20.13 8.01 -13.38
N PRO A 14 -20.72 8.71 -12.39
CA PRO A 14 -20.58 8.36 -10.96
C PRO A 14 -21.01 6.94 -10.63
N ILE A 15 -21.93 6.37 -11.41
CA ILE A 15 -22.38 4.96 -11.25
C ILE A 15 -21.27 3.99 -11.69
N ARG A 16 -20.59 4.26 -12.82
CA ARG A 16 -19.51 3.41 -13.32
C ARG A 16 -18.33 3.38 -12.36
N LEU A 17 -17.96 4.55 -11.81
CA LEU A 17 -16.93 4.66 -10.77
C LEU A 17 -17.32 3.91 -9.49
N ALA A 18 -18.59 3.96 -9.08
CA ALA A 18 -19.08 3.22 -7.92
C ALA A 18 -19.01 1.70 -8.14
N VAL A 19 -19.41 1.22 -9.33
CA VAL A 19 -19.32 -0.21 -9.70
C VAL A 19 -17.85 -0.66 -9.77
N SER A 20 -16.97 0.15 -10.34
CA SER A 20 -15.55 -0.15 -10.38
C SER A 20 -14.93 -0.18 -8.97
N ALA A 21 -15.33 0.76 -8.09
CA ALA A 21 -14.91 0.75 -6.69
C ALA A 21 -15.40 -0.52 -5.96
N ILE A 22 -16.64 -0.96 -6.19
CA ILE A 22 -17.16 -2.22 -5.63
C ILE A 22 -16.29 -3.41 -6.09
N GLY A 23 -15.87 -3.41 -7.34
CA GLY A 23 -15.07 -4.48 -7.92
C GLY A 23 -13.65 -4.58 -7.36
N VAL A 24 -13.01 -3.48 -7.01
CA VAL A 24 -11.60 -3.47 -6.61
C VAL A 24 -11.45 -3.23 -5.10
N VAL A 25 -11.99 -2.11 -4.61
CA VAL A 25 -11.74 -1.63 -3.24
C VAL A 25 -12.34 -2.56 -2.18
N PHE A 26 -13.50 -3.15 -2.46
CA PHE A 26 -14.24 -3.97 -1.49
C PHE A 26 -14.04 -5.47 -1.67
N GLY A 27 -13.05 -5.89 -2.46
CA GLY A 27 -12.73 -7.30 -2.67
C GLY A 27 -12.36 -8.01 -1.38
N ASP A 28 -11.39 -7.48 -0.66
CA ASP A 28 -10.84 -8.09 0.55
C ASP A 28 -11.87 -8.15 1.69
N ILE A 29 -12.48 -7.02 2.05
CA ILE A 29 -13.52 -7.00 3.07
C ILE A 29 -14.73 -7.85 2.67
N GLY A 30 -14.99 -7.99 1.35
CA GLY A 30 -16.06 -8.82 0.81
C GLY A 30 -15.82 -10.31 0.96
N THR A 31 -14.56 -10.77 0.98
CA THR A 31 -14.22 -12.18 1.15
C THR A 31 -14.09 -12.59 2.62
N SER A 32 -14.04 -11.66 3.56
CA SER A 32 -14.00 -11.94 5.00
C SER A 32 -15.12 -12.84 5.53
N PRO A 33 -16.37 -12.81 5.02
CA PRO A 33 -17.44 -13.74 5.43
C PRO A 33 -17.13 -15.23 5.21
N LEU A 34 -16.21 -15.55 4.30
CA LEU A 34 -15.81 -16.93 4.04
C LEU A 34 -15.19 -17.63 5.25
N TYR A 35 -14.52 -16.86 6.11
CA TYR A 35 -13.72 -17.40 7.22
C TYR A 35 -13.95 -16.71 8.56
N ALA A 36 -14.27 -15.40 8.62
CA ALA A 36 -14.27 -14.64 9.86
C ALA A 36 -15.28 -15.17 10.90
N PHE A 37 -16.50 -15.51 10.47
CA PHE A 37 -17.54 -15.99 11.37
C PHE A 37 -17.19 -17.39 11.91
N ARG A 38 -16.80 -18.31 11.02
CA ARG A 38 -16.34 -19.66 11.40
C ARG A 38 -15.17 -19.58 12.38
N GLU A 39 -14.17 -18.76 12.10
CA GLU A 39 -12.98 -18.62 12.93
C GLU A 39 -13.30 -18.10 14.34
N THR A 40 -14.33 -17.29 14.48
CA THR A 40 -14.75 -16.78 15.79
C THR A 40 -15.29 -17.88 16.69
N PHE A 41 -15.96 -18.90 16.15
CA PHE A 41 -16.53 -20.02 16.92
C PHE A 41 -15.67 -21.29 16.95
N ALA A 42 -15.03 -21.61 15.85
CA ALA A 42 -14.28 -22.86 15.66
C ALA A 42 -12.76 -22.68 15.64
N GLY A 43 -12.26 -21.44 15.72
CA GLY A 43 -10.84 -21.12 15.71
C GLY A 43 -10.12 -21.55 17.01
N HIS A 44 -9.02 -20.89 17.31
CA HIS A 44 -8.14 -21.20 18.44
C HIS A 44 -8.84 -21.19 19.80
N HIS A 45 -9.77 -20.23 19.99
CA HIS A 45 -10.56 -20.06 21.22
C HIS A 45 -12.01 -20.42 20.95
N LYS A 46 -12.32 -21.72 21.02
CA LYS A 46 -13.67 -22.24 20.76
C LYS A 46 -14.70 -21.59 21.68
N LEU A 47 -15.75 -21.03 21.07
CA LEU A 47 -16.90 -20.51 21.77
C LEU A 47 -18.00 -21.56 21.87
N THR A 48 -18.80 -21.47 22.92
CA THR A 48 -20.03 -22.28 23.05
C THR A 48 -21.10 -21.75 22.09
N LEU A 49 -21.86 -22.68 21.51
CA LEU A 49 -22.95 -22.37 20.58
C LEU A 49 -24.26 -22.17 21.35
N ASP A 50 -24.34 -21.10 22.09
CA ASP A 50 -25.55 -20.66 22.74
C ASP A 50 -26.02 -19.31 22.19
N THR A 51 -27.25 -18.94 22.49
CA THR A 51 -27.87 -17.72 21.99
C THR A 51 -27.07 -16.47 22.41
N LEU A 52 -26.52 -16.45 23.62
CA LEU A 52 -25.77 -15.30 24.12
C LEU A 52 -24.49 -15.06 23.30
N HIS A 53 -23.69 -16.12 23.07
CA HIS A 53 -22.44 -16.01 22.30
C HIS A 53 -22.71 -15.70 20.83
N ILE A 54 -23.73 -16.33 20.21
CA ILE A 54 -24.06 -16.06 18.80
C ILE A 54 -24.52 -14.61 18.61
N MET A 55 -25.46 -14.15 19.44
CA MET A 55 -25.94 -12.76 19.38
C MET A 55 -24.83 -11.76 19.71
N GLY A 56 -23.97 -12.07 20.69
CA GLY A 56 -22.84 -11.27 21.09
C GLY A 56 -21.81 -11.11 19.97
N VAL A 57 -21.44 -12.20 19.28
CA VAL A 57 -20.50 -12.17 18.16
C VAL A 57 -21.06 -11.38 16.98
N VAL A 58 -22.32 -11.61 16.59
CA VAL A 58 -22.98 -10.84 15.52
C VAL A 58 -23.01 -9.36 15.86
N SER A 59 -23.34 -9.01 17.11
CA SER A 59 -23.32 -7.63 17.61
C SER A 59 -21.92 -7.03 17.53
N LEU A 60 -20.88 -7.75 17.97
CA LEU A 60 -19.49 -7.30 17.89
C LEU A 60 -19.05 -7.08 16.44
N MET A 61 -19.36 -7.98 15.50
CA MET A 61 -19.04 -7.81 14.07
C MET A 61 -19.74 -6.58 13.49
N PHE A 62 -21.03 -6.38 13.79
CA PHE A 62 -21.78 -5.20 13.34
C PHE A 62 -21.13 -3.91 13.85
N TRP A 63 -20.89 -3.79 15.16
CA TRP A 63 -20.33 -2.58 15.74
C TRP A 63 -18.87 -2.36 15.35
N SER A 64 -18.11 -3.43 15.07
CA SER A 64 -16.78 -3.32 14.49
C SER A 64 -16.82 -2.67 13.11
N MET A 65 -17.72 -3.09 12.21
CA MET A 65 -17.90 -2.47 10.90
C MET A 65 -18.36 -1.01 11.02
N MET A 66 -19.21 -0.70 12.02
CA MET A 66 -19.66 0.68 12.26
C MET A 66 -18.54 1.58 12.79
N ILE A 67 -17.75 1.12 13.76
CA ILE A 67 -16.72 1.95 14.41
C ILE A 67 -15.45 2.00 13.56
N VAL A 68 -14.95 0.84 13.10
CA VAL A 68 -13.67 0.78 12.39
C VAL A 68 -13.84 1.22 10.94
N VAL A 69 -14.71 0.58 10.19
CA VAL A 69 -14.80 0.88 8.75
C VAL A 69 -15.56 2.18 8.51
N THR A 70 -16.78 2.30 9.07
CA THR A 70 -17.66 3.44 8.75
C THR A 70 -17.21 4.73 9.43
N LEU A 71 -16.96 4.71 10.75
CA LEU A 71 -16.57 5.91 11.47
C LEU A 71 -15.09 6.26 11.22
N LYS A 72 -14.17 5.35 11.51
CA LYS A 72 -12.72 5.62 11.44
C LYS A 72 -12.26 5.83 10.01
N TYR A 73 -12.39 4.83 9.12
CA TYR A 73 -11.84 4.93 7.75
C TYR A 73 -12.72 5.79 6.83
N VAL A 74 -13.98 5.45 6.64
CA VAL A 74 -14.85 6.11 5.64
C VAL A 74 -15.23 7.54 6.04
N SER A 75 -15.46 7.81 7.33
CA SER A 75 -15.92 9.14 7.78
C SER A 75 -14.79 10.07 8.19
N VAL A 76 -13.67 9.56 8.71
CA VAL A 76 -12.59 10.39 9.26
C VAL A 76 -11.31 10.26 8.44
N ILE A 77 -10.67 9.08 8.36
CA ILE A 77 -9.35 8.91 7.73
C ILE A 77 -9.36 9.31 6.26
N MET A 78 -10.38 8.93 5.49
CA MET A 78 -10.51 9.33 4.09
C MET A 78 -10.65 10.85 3.85
N ARG A 79 -10.72 11.67 4.91
CA ARG A 79 -10.60 13.14 4.81
C ARG A 79 -9.16 13.61 4.89
N ALA A 80 -8.26 12.77 5.41
CA ALA A 80 -6.84 13.06 5.51
C ALA A 80 -6.12 12.64 4.23
N ASP A 81 -6.64 13.07 3.10
CA ASP A 81 -6.03 12.84 1.80
C ASP A 81 -4.87 13.81 1.53
N ASN A 82 -3.88 13.34 0.81
CA ASN A 82 -2.84 14.16 0.25
C ASN A 82 -3.17 14.46 -1.21
N LYS A 83 -3.90 15.56 -1.45
CA LYS A 83 -4.36 15.97 -2.80
C LYS A 83 -5.06 14.84 -3.58
N GLY A 84 -5.92 14.10 -2.91
CA GLY A 84 -6.68 12.99 -3.47
C GLY A 84 -6.07 11.60 -3.25
N GLU A 85 -4.77 11.50 -2.93
CA GLU A 85 -4.11 10.24 -2.63
C GLU A 85 -4.26 9.83 -1.16
N GLY A 86 -4.42 8.54 -0.92
CA GLY A 86 -4.56 7.94 0.40
C GLY A 86 -3.50 6.89 0.71
N GLY A 87 -3.70 6.18 1.82
CA GLY A 87 -2.77 5.18 2.34
C GLY A 87 -1.78 5.74 3.35
N SER A 88 -1.16 4.85 4.13
CA SER A 88 -0.28 5.22 5.25
C SER A 88 0.95 6.03 4.80
N LEU A 89 1.51 5.77 3.60
CA LEU A 89 2.63 6.56 3.05
C LEU A 89 2.20 7.95 2.58
N ALA A 90 1.04 8.08 1.94
CA ALA A 90 0.51 9.38 1.55
C ALA A 90 0.18 10.24 2.78
N LEU A 91 -0.37 9.61 3.83
CA LEU A 91 -0.61 10.25 5.13
C LEU A 91 0.70 10.67 5.79
N LEU A 92 1.72 9.82 5.75
CA LEU A 92 3.05 10.15 6.24
C LEU A 92 3.66 11.34 5.48
N ALA A 93 3.58 11.36 4.15
CA ALA A 93 4.05 12.46 3.31
C ALA A 93 3.32 13.78 3.66
N LEU A 94 2.00 13.72 3.84
CA LEU A 94 1.18 14.87 4.26
C LEU A 94 1.64 15.45 5.60
N ILE A 95 1.93 14.58 6.58
CA ILE A 95 2.41 14.99 7.91
C ILE A 95 3.84 15.52 7.81
N SER A 96 4.75 14.78 7.16
CA SER A 96 6.18 15.13 7.10
C SER A 96 6.42 16.45 6.37
N GLY A 97 5.67 16.74 5.30
CA GLY A 97 5.75 17.99 4.56
C GLY A 97 5.49 19.24 5.42
N ARG A 98 4.62 19.10 6.44
CA ARG A 98 4.25 20.22 7.35
C ARG A 98 5.01 20.24 8.66
N THR A 99 5.79 19.19 9.00
CA THR A 99 6.42 19.05 10.33
C THR A 99 7.94 18.87 10.29
N LYS A 100 8.60 19.20 9.18
CA LYS A 100 10.04 18.95 8.89
C LYS A 100 11.03 19.37 9.99
N ASN A 101 10.70 20.34 10.83
CA ASN A 101 11.62 20.89 11.83
C ASN A 101 11.33 20.46 13.28
N GLN A 102 10.48 19.46 13.51
CA GLN A 102 10.09 19.05 14.87
C GLN A 102 10.80 17.76 15.29
N ARG A 103 11.34 17.70 16.52
CA ARG A 103 12.09 16.56 17.05
C ARG A 103 11.31 15.23 17.02
N TRP A 104 9.98 15.27 17.16
CA TRP A 104 9.11 14.10 17.14
C TRP A 104 8.77 13.60 15.72
N SER A 105 9.09 14.37 14.68
CA SER A 105 8.84 14.00 13.28
C SER A 105 9.53 12.68 12.90
N GLN A 106 10.71 12.40 13.42
CA GLN A 106 11.42 11.14 13.16
C GLN A 106 10.66 9.92 13.69
N GLY A 107 10.06 10.01 14.88
CA GLY A 107 9.25 8.93 15.45
C GLY A 107 8.01 8.63 14.60
N ILE A 108 7.36 9.66 14.08
CA ILE A 108 6.21 9.50 13.18
C ILE A 108 6.60 8.88 11.85
N ILE A 109 7.75 9.28 11.29
CA ILE A 109 8.28 8.66 10.07
C ILE A 109 8.52 7.17 10.30
N LEU A 110 9.13 6.80 11.43
CA LEU A 110 9.34 5.38 11.76
C LEU A 110 8.03 4.61 11.94
N LEU A 111 7.01 5.22 12.57
CA LEU A 111 5.68 4.61 12.70
C LEU A 111 5.02 4.40 11.33
N GLY A 112 5.03 5.41 10.44
CA GLY A 112 4.46 5.28 9.11
C GLY A 112 5.19 4.24 8.24
N VAL A 113 6.53 4.19 8.34
CA VAL A 113 7.33 3.15 7.67
C VAL A 113 7.01 1.77 8.23
N PHE A 114 6.76 1.65 9.55
CA PHE A 114 6.37 0.38 10.16
C PHE A 114 4.95 -0.06 9.75
N ALA A 115 3.99 0.86 9.66
CA ALA A 115 2.68 0.56 9.08
C ALA A 115 2.78 0.03 7.65
N THR A 116 3.63 0.67 6.83
CA THR A 116 3.91 0.20 5.47
C THR A 116 4.51 -1.21 5.46
N ALA A 117 5.42 -1.50 6.38
CA ALA A 117 6.03 -2.83 6.49
C ALA A 117 5.01 -3.91 6.90
N LEU A 118 4.06 -3.58 7.79
CA LEU A 118 2.94 -4.48 8.15
C LEU A 118 1.98 -4.71 6.98
N PHE A 119 1.74 -3.69 6.16
CA PHE A 119 0.93 -3.82 4.95
C PHE A 119 1.51 -4.84 3.95
N TYR A 120 2.83 -4.93 3.81
CA TYR A 120 3.43 -6.02 3.00
C TYR A 120 3.18 -7.40 3.62
N GLY A 121 3.19 -7.51 4.96
CA GLY A 121 2.81 -8.74 5.65
C GLY A 121 1.37 -9.14 5.36
N ASP A 122 0.46 -8.18 5.40
CA ASP A 122 -0.94 -8.33 5.02
C ASP A 122 -1.10 -8.76 3.55
N SER A 123 -0.38 -8.10 2.64
CA SER A 123 -0.43 -8.40 1.20
C SER A 123 0.02 -9.82 0.83
N MET A 124 0.73 -10.52 1.73
CA MET A 124 1.10 -11.93 1.56
C MET A 124 0.01 -12.86 2.09
N ILE A 125 -0.66 -12.48 3.18
CA ILE A 125 -1.63 -13.35 3.87
C ILE A 125 -2.98 -13.30 3.17
N THR A 126 -3.46 -12.15 2.75
CA THR A 126 -4.77 -11.96 2.14
C THR A 126 -5.02 -12.87 0.93
N PRO A 127 -4.12 -12.99 -0.08
CA PRO A 127 -4.31 -13.94 -1.18
C PRO A 127 -4.35 -15.40 -0.71
N ALA A 128 -3.52 -15.76 0.28
CA ALA A 128 -3.48 -17.12 0.82
C ALA A 128 -4.79 -17.49 1.51
N VAL A 129 -5.28 -16.64 2.42
CA VAL A 129 -6.51 -16.90 3.21
C VAL A 129 -7.75 -16.89 2.32
N SER A 130 -7.87 -15.88 1.44
CA SER A 130 -9.05 -15.70 0.61
C SER A 130 -9.21 -16.83 -0.42
N VAL A 131 -8.10 -17.21 -1.10
CA VAL A 131 -8.15 -18.30 -2.09
C VAL A 131 -8.39 -19.64 -1.41
N LEU A 132 -7.70 -19.95 -0.30
CA LEU A 132 -7.96 -21.19 0.45
C LEU A 132 -9.39 -21.23 0.99
N GLY A 133 -9.86 -20.17 1.65
CA GLY A 133 -11.21 -20.10 2.21
C GLY A 133 -12.31 -20.23 1.15
N ALA A 134 -12.06 -19.72 -0.07
CA ALA A 134 -12.99 -19.90 -1.17
C ALA A 134 -13.02 -21.36 -1.67
N ILE A 135 -11.87 -21.99 -1.83
CA ILE A 135 -11.79 -23.36 -2.37
C ILE A 135 -12.14 -24.41 -1.32
N GLU A 136 -11.94 -24.14 -0.03
CA GLU A 136 -12.40 -24.99 1.06
C GLU A 136 -13.92 -25.28 1.00
N GLY A 137 -14.71 -24.42 0.34
CA GLY A 137 -16.10 -24.69 0.05
C GLY A 137 -16.36 -25.98 -0.75
N LEU A 138 -15.37 -26.50 -1.47
CA LEU A 138 -15.45 -27.79 -2.15
C LEU A 138 -15.63 -28.96 -1.17
N THR A 139 -15.12 -28.86 0.05
CA THR A 139 -15.29 -29.91 1.07
C THR A 139 -16.76 -30.14 1.42
N VAL A 140 -17.59 -29.08 1.33
CA VAL A 140 -19.01 -29.10 1.61
C VAL A 140 -19.84 -29.29 0.36
N ALA A 141 -19.47 -28.68 -0.77
CA ALA A 141 -20.22 -28.72 -2.01
C ALA A 141 -19.96 -29.99 -2.80
N ALA A 142 -18.76 -30.57 -2.75
CA ALA A 142 -18.33 -31.75 -3.50
C ALA A 142 -17.23 -32.49 -2.69
N PRO A 143 -17.59 -33.26 -1.64
CA PRO A 143 -16.62 -33.87 -0.71
C PRO A 143 -15.59 -34.80 -1.39
N GLY A 144 -15.94 -35.41 -2.53
CA GLY A 144 -15.01 -36.24 -3.33
C GLY A 144 -13.79 -35.48 -3.88
N PHE A 145 -13.83 -34.14 -3.91
CA PHE A 145 -12.75 -33.29 -4.40
C PHE A 145 -11.97 -32.60 -3.26
N SER A 146 -12.18 -32.98 -2.02
CA SER A 146 -11.50 -32.38 -0.85
C SER A 146 -9.97 -32.44 -0.95
N THR A 147 -9.41 -33.50 -1.54
CA THR A 147 -7.96 -33.65 -1.76
C THR A 147 -7.39 -32.64 -2.78
N LEU A 148 -8.23 -32.06 -3.63
CA LEU A 148 -7.83 -31.08 -4.65
C LEU A 148 -7.82 -29.64 -4.13
N VAL A 149 -8.29 -29.36 -2.90
CA VAL A 149 -8.35 -28.00 -2.33
C VAL A 149 -6.97 -27.34 -2.37
N LEU A 150 -5.95 -27.97 -1.82
CA LEU A 150 -4.60 -27.42 -1.78
C LEU A 150 -3.96 -27.28 -3.19
N PRO A 151 -3.98 -28.30 -4.07
CA PRO A 151 -3.48 -28.18 -5.44
C PRO A 151 -4.19 -27.08 -6.25
N LEU A 152 -5.51 -26.95 -6.14
CA LEU A 152 -6.26 -25.89 -6.82
C LEU A 152 -5.90 -24.50 -6.29
N ALA A 153 -5.77 -24.35 -4.98
CA ALA A 153 -5.35 -23.09 -4.38
C ALA A 153 -3.96 -22.66 -4.91
N VAL A 154 -3.00 -23.58 -4.92
CA VAL A 154 -1.66 -23.34 -5.48
C VAL A 154 -1.75 -22.97 -6.97
N ALA A 155 -2.51 -23.70 -7.77
CA ALA A 155 -2.67 -23.44 -9.19
C ALA A 155 -3.28 -22.04 -9.46
N ILE A 156 -4.30 -21.66 -8.71
CA ILE A 156 -4.93 -20.32 -8.81
C ILE A 156 -3.94 -19.23 -8.44
N ILE A 157 -3.21 -19.39 -7.33
CA ILE A 157 -2.22 -18.40 -6.87
C ILE A 157 -1.10 -18.25 -7.91
N VAL A 158 -0.51 -19.34 -8.38
CA VAL A 158 0.51 -19.29 -9.43
C VAL A 158 -0.03 -18.64 -10.71
N GLY A 159 -1.23 -19.00 -11.14
CA GLY A 159 -1.90 -18.40 -12.29
C GLY A 159 -2.10 -16.88 -12.09
N LEU A 160 -2.60 -16.47 -10.91
CA LEU A 160 -2.84 -15.07 -10.58
C LEU A 160 -1.55 -14.23 -10.67
N PHE A 161 -0.46 -14.66 -10.04
CA PHE A 161 0.81 -13.94 -10.08
C PHE A 161 1.49 -13.97 -11.46
N SER A 162 1.28 -15.03 -12.25
CA SER A 162 1.83 -15.15 -13.60
C SER A 162 1.17 -14.17 -14.60
N ILE A 163 -0.11 -13.86 -14.41
CA ILE A 163 -0.87 -12.97 -15.31
C ILE A 163 -0.58 -11.48 -15.01
N GLN A 164 -0.02 -11.12 -13.86
CA GLN A 164 0.18 -9.74 -13.44
C GLN A 164 0.89 -8.87 -14.49
N ARG A 165 1.91 -9.42 -15.15
CA ARG A 165 2.69 -8.72 -16.20
C ARG A 165 1.83 -8.30 -17.40
N SER A 166 0.79 -9.07 -17.71
CA SER A 166 -0.08 -8.79 -18.89
C SER A 166 -1.06 -7.63 -18.63
N GLY A 167 -1.10 -7.11 -17.40
CA GLY A 167 -2.01 -6.06 -16.97
C GLY A 167 -3.42 -6.54 -16.69
N THR A 168 -4.09 -5.81 -15.82
CA THR A 168 -5.44 -6.16 -15.34
C THR A 168 -6.54 -5.36 -16.02
N SER A 169 -6.19 -4.46 -16.97
CA SER A 169 -7.15 -3.55 -17.61
C SER A 169 -8.34 -4.25 -18.27
N LYS A 170 -8.09 -5.35 -18.98
CA LYS A 170 -9.15 -6.14 -19.64
C LYS A 170 -9.96 -6.98 -18.66
N VAL A 171 -9.30 -7.59 -17.68
CA VAL A 171 -9.94 -8.43 -16.67
C VAL A 171 -10.69 -7.57 -15.64
N GLY A 172 -10.17 -6.38 -15.33
CA GLY A 172 -10.78 -5.42 -14.41
C GLY A 172 -12.19 -4.99 -14.76
N LEU A 173 -12.56 -5.03 -16.05
CA LEU A 173 -13.94 -4.74 -16.49
C LEU A 173 -14.97 -5.74 -15.91
N PHE A 174 -14.55 -6.97 -15.61
CA PHE A 174 -15.42 -7.99 -15.03
C PHE A 174 -15.46 -7.92 -13.49
N PHE A 175 -14.54 -7.23 -12.84
CA PHE A 175 -14.45 -7.18 -11.38
C PHE A 175 -15.72 -6.57 -10.75
N GLY A 176 -16.18 -5.45 -11.28
CA GLY A 176 -17.42 -4.81 -10.82
C GLY A 176 -18.64 -5.72 -10.89
N PRO A 177 -19.00 -6.23 -12.07
CA PRO A 177 -20.14 -7.14 -12.23
C PRO A 177 -20.06 -8.42 -11.38
N VAL A 178 -18.88 -9.05 -11.27
CA VAL A 178 -18.69 -10.24 -10.44
C VAL A 178 -18.90 -9.93 -8.97
N MET A 179 -18.27 -8.87 -8.44
CA MET A 179 -18.42 -8.48 -7.04
C MET A 179 -19.83 -8.00 -6.72
N LEU A 180 -20.50 -7.28 -7.63
CA LEU A 180 -21.91 -6.95 -7.47
C LEU A 180 -22.77 -8.21 -7.32
N THR A 181 -22.60 -9.16 -8.23
CA THR A 181 -23.33 -10.44 -8.18
C THR A 181 -23.03 -11.17 -6.87
N TYR A 182 -21.75 -11.20 -6.45
CA TYR A 182 -21.33 -11.81 -5.20
C TYR A 182 -22.06 -11.20 -4.00
N PHE A 183 -22.02 -9.86 -3.84
CA PHE A 183 -22.70 -9.20 -2.73
C PHE A 183 -24.22 -9.37 -2.74
N VAL A 184 -24.86 -9.37 -3.92
CA VAL A 184 -26.30 -9.66 -4.05
C VAL A 184 -26.60 -11.09 -3.61
N VAL A 185 -25.82 -12.08 -4.05
CA VAL A 185 -26.03 -13.48 -3.68
C VAL A 185 -25.86 -13.68 -2.17
N ILE A 186 -24.77 -13.21 -1.59
CA ILE A 186 -24.51 -13.40 -0.15
C ILE A 186 -25.53 -12.68 0.74
N SER A 187 -25.99 -11.50 0.34
CA SER A 187 -27.05 -10.78 1.06
C SER A 187 -28.40 -11.49 0.95
N THR A 188 -28.74 -12.00 -0.23
CA THR A 188 -29.99 -12.76 -0.44
C THR A 188 -30.03 -14.04 0.40
N LEU A 189 -28.93 -14.81 0.40
CA LEU A 189 -28.79 -15.99 1.26
C LEU A 189 -28.90 -15.63 2.74
N GLY A 190 -28.30 -14.50 3.12
CA GLY A 190 -28.43 -13.95 4.48
C GLY A 190 -29.86 -13.65 4.86
N VAL A 191 -30.61 -12.94 4.00
CA VAL A 191 -32.03 -12.61 4.21
C VAL A 191 -32.87 -13.87 4.34
N ILE A 192 -32.67 -14.87 3.48
CA ILE A 192 -33.40 -16.15 3.54
C ILE A 192 -33.16 -16.85 4.88
N SER A 193 -31.94 -16.83 5.39
CA SER A 193 -31.61 -17.43 6.69
C SER A 193 -32.22 -16.65 7.86
N ILE A 194 -32.14 -15.31 7.81
CA ILE A 194 -32.74 -14.40 8.82
C ILE A 194 -34.27 -14.61 8.87
N ALA A 195 -34.93 -14.75 7.72
CA ALA A 195 -36.38 -14.98 7.67
C ALA A 195 -36.82 -16.25 8.41
N LYS A 196 -35.93 -17.26 8.52
CA LYS A 196 -36.19 -18.50 9.28
C LYS A 196 -35.91 -18.35 10.78
N THR A 197 -35.09 -17.37 11.18
CA THR A 197 -34.71 -17.11 12.58
C THR A 197 -34.64 -15.59 12.79
N PRO A 198 -35.78 -14.89 12.79
CA PRO A 198 -35.82 -13.41 12.79
C PRO A 198 -35.29 -12.78 14.07
N GLU A 199 -35.20 -13.52 15.16
CA GLU A 199 -34.67 -13.08 16.44
C GLU A 199 -33.23 -12.56 16.35
N ILE A 200 -32.46 -13.00 15.35
CA ILE A 200 -31.07 -12.56 15.12
C ILE A 200 -30.99 -11.04 14.86
N ILE A 201 -32.06 -10.39 14.42
CA ILE A 201 -32.11 -8.94 14.17
C ILE A 201 -31.83 -8.15 15.44
N TRP A 202 -32.20 -8.66 16.60
CA TRP A 202 -31.92 -8.01 17.87
C TRP A 202 -30.42 -7.89 18.16
N ALA A 203 -29.57 -8.71 17.55
CA ALA A 203 -28.12 -8.61 17.67
C ALA A 203 -27.53 -7.29 17.14
N LEU A 204 -28.29 -6.48 16.40
CA LEU A 204 -27.88 -5.11 16.05
C LEU A 204 -27.77 -4.19 17.25
N SER A 205 -28.45 -4.52 18.36
CA SER A 205 -28.32 -3.77 19.61
C SER A 205 -26.95 -4.02 20.25
N PRO A 206 -26.22 -2.96 20.66
CA PRO A 206 -24.93 -3.11 21.35
C PRO A 206 -25.05 -3.83 22.70
N THR A 207 -26.27 -3.91 23.25
CA THR A 207 -26.52 -4.60 24.52
C THR A 207 -26.09 -6.05 24.51
N TYR A 208 -26.19 -6.75 23.36
CA TYR A 208 -25.74 -8.14 23.24
C TYR A 208 -24.20 -8.27 23.29
N ALA A 209 -23.48 -7.34 22.70
CA ALA A 209 -22.02 -7.28 22.85
C ALA A 209 -21.64 -7.04 24.32
N PHE A 210 -22.28 -6.07 24.99
CA PHE A 210 -22.03 -5.80 26.41
C PHE A 210 -22.43 -6.99 27.31
N SER A 211 -23.55 -7.66 27.03
CA SER A 211 -24.00 -8.85 27.79
C SER A 211 -23.00 -10.00 27.61
N PHE A 212 -22.43 -10.18 26.43
CA PHE A 212 -21.37 -11.18 26.19
C PHE A 212 -20.11 -10.87 27.01
N PHE A 213 -19.65 -9.60 27.03
CA PHE A 213 -18.53 -9.21 27.87
C PHE A 213 -18.82 -9.33 29.38
N ALA A 214 -20.05 -9.10 29.80
CA ALA A 214 -20.43 -9.22 31.19
C ALA A 214 -20.51 -10.67 31.67
N ALA A 215 -20.97 -11.58 30.79
CA ALA A 215 -21.16 -12.99 31.13
C ALA A 215 -19.85 -13.80 31.03
N ASP A 216 -19.04 -13.58 29.97
CA ASP A 216 -17.78 -14.28 29.73
C ASP A 216 -16.71 -13.31 29.20
N PRO A 217 -16.12 -12.47 30.09
CA PRO A 217 -15.21 -11.40 29.68
C PRO A 217 -13.95 -11.91 28.98
N LEU A 218 -13.43 -13.06 29.40
CA LEU A 218 -12.20 -13.61 28.80
C LEU A 218 -12.46 -14.10 27.37
N ARG A 219 -13.52 -14.89 27.16
CA ARG A 219 -13.85 -15.37 25.82
C ARG A 219 -14.34 -14.26 24.90
N ALA A 220 -15.08 -13.28 25.41
CA ALA A 220 -15.46 -12.09 24.65
C ALA A 220 -14.24 -11.30 24.19
N PHE A 221 -13.24 -11.11 25.06
CA PHE A 221 -11.97 -10.46 24.70
C PHE A 221 -11.19 -11.27 23.65
N LEU A 222 -11.04 -12.58 23.83
CA LEU A 222 -10.32 -13.44 22.88
C LEU A 222 -11.06 -13.51 21.53
N ALA A 223 -12.40 -13.49 21.52
CA ALA A 223 -13.22 -13.44 20.31
C ALA A 223 -12.94 -12.20 19.46
N LEU A 224 -12.57 -11.05 20.07
CA LEU A 224 -12.16 -9.85 19.34
C LEU A 224 -11.02 -10.14 18.33
N GLY A 225 -10.10 -11.04 18.69
CA GLY A 225 -9.02 -11.45 17.80
C GLY A 225 -9.48 -12.15 16.52
N SER A 226 -10.71 -12.64 16.46
CA SER A 226 -11.32 -13.22 15.24
C SER A 226 -12.40 -12.32 14.66
N VAL A 227 -13.15 -11.60 15.50
CA VAL A 227 -14.14 -10.59 15.07
C VAL A 227 -13.50 -9.52 14.17
N VAL A 228 -12.26 -9.11 14.47
CA VAL A 228 -11.54 -8.13 13.66
C VAL A 228 -11.35 -8.58 12.20
N LEU A 229 -11.37 -9.87 11.91
CA LEU A 229 -11.30 -10.39 10.54
C LEU A 229 -12.47 -9.90 9.67
N ALA A 230 -13.61 -9.55 10.28
CA ALA A 230 -14.74 -8.97 9.55
C ALA A 230 -14.50 -7.53 9.05
N VAL A 231 -13.45 -6.86 9.53
CA VAL A 231 -13.10 -5.48 9.15
C VAL A 231 -11.74 -5.38 8.46
N THR A 232 -11.08 -6.51 8.17
CA THR A 232 -9.86 -6.55 7.36
C THR A 232 -10.14 -6.01 5.96
N GLY A 233 -9.16 -5.34 5.34
CA GLY A 233 -9.34 -4.63 4.07
C GLY A 233 -9.92 -3.21 4.23
N ALA A 234 -10.20 -2.74 5.45
CA ALA A 234 -10.63 -1.36 5.69
C ALA A 234 -9.54 -0.35 5.31
N GLU A 235 -8.27 -0.69 5.51
CA GLU A 235 -7.11 0.08 5.09
C GLU A 235 -6.99 0.21 3.57
N ALA A 236 -7.42 -0.82 2.82
CA ALA A 236 -7.44 -0.79 1.36
C ALA A 236 -8.40 0.29 0.82
N LEU A 237 -9.53 0.56 1.51
CA LEU A 237 -10.44 1.64 1.14
C LEU A 237 -9.72 3.00 1.11
N TYR A 238 -8.80 3.20 2.04
CA TYR A 238 -8.03 4.42 2.13
C TYR A 238 -6.87 4.45 1.12
N ALA A 239 -6.20 3.32 0.92
CA ALA A 239 -5.10 3.20 -0.05
C ALA A 239 -5.57 3.42 -1.50
N ASP A 240 -6.72 2.87 -1.87
CA ASP A 240 -7.26 2.95 -3.24
C ASP A 240 -8.04 4.24 -3.53
N MET A 241 -8.10 5.15 -2.56
CA MET A 241 -8.85 6.40 -2.70
C MET A 241 -8.36 7.25 -3.88
N GLY A 242 -7.06 7.21 -4.21
CA GLY A 242 -6.48 7.93 -5.35
C GLY A 242 -7.06 7.50 -6.70
N HIS A 243 -7.45 6.25 -6.83
CA HIS A 243 -7.97 5.70 -8.10
C HIS A 243 -9.46 5.97 -8.32
N PHE A 244 -10.28 5.91 -7.28
CA PHE A 244 -11.74 5.96 -7.39
C PHE A 244 -12.36 7.25 -6.82
N GLY A 245 -11.60 7.96 -5.99
CA GLY A 245 -12.10 9.11 -5.26
C GLY A 245 -12.92 8.73 -4.03
N ARG A 246 -12.99 9.65 -3.08
CA ARG A 246 -13.65 9.45 -1.78
C ARG A 246 -15.16 9.19 -1.88
N ASN A 247 -15.88 9.95 -2.72
CA ASN A 247 -17.34 9.90 -2.76
C ASN A 247 -17.91 8.58 -3.32
N PRO A 248 -17.38 8.00 -4.43
CA PRO A 248 -17.80 6.69 -4.91
C PRO A 248 -17.58 5.60 -3.85
N ILE A 249 -16.39 5.53 -3.23
CA ILE A 249 -16.09 4.55 -2.17
C ILE A 249 -17.06 4.69 -1.00
N ARG A 250 -17.26 5.90 -0.48
CA ARG A 250 -18.17 6.15 0.65
C ARG A 250 -19.61 5.73 0.34
N ARG A 251 -20.14 6.06 -0.85
CA ARG A 251 -21.51 5.70 -1.25
C ARG A 251 -21.67 4.21 -1.45
N SER A 252 -20.73 3.56 -2.14
CA SER A 252 -20.73 2.10 -2.33
C SER A 252 -20.69 1.37 -1.00
N TRP A 253 -19.88 1.83 -0.04
CA TRP A 253 -19.84 1.27 1.30
C TRP A 253 -21.18 1.39 2.01
N LEU A 254 -21.68 2.60 2.19
CA LEU A 254 -22.84 2.86 3.06
C LEU A 254 -24.14 2.26 2.52
N PHE A 255 -24.35 2.27 1.19
CA PHE A 255 -25.63 1.91 0.60
C PHE A 255 -25.67 0.49 0.01
N PHE A 256 -24.50 -0.15 -0.18
CA PHE A 256 -24.48 -1.45 -0.83
C PHE A 256 -23.65 -2.50 -0.06
N VAL A 257 -22.36 -2.26 0.15
CA VAL A 257 -21.44 -3.26 0.70
C VAL A 257 -21.71 -3.53 2.18
N LEU A 258 -21.81 -2.49 3.00
CA LEU A 258 -22.09 -2.61 4.43
C LEU A 258 -23.42 -3.35 4.70
N PRO A 259 -24.57 -2.98 4.08
CA PRO A 259 -25.80 -3.76 4.22
C PRO A 259 -25.66 -5.22 3.81
N ALA A 260 -24.95 -5.50 2.68
CA ALA A 260 -24.77 -6.87 2.21
C ALA A 260 -23.96 -7.74 3.19
N LEU A 261 -22.89 -7.18 3.76
CA LEU A 261 -22.06 -7.86 4.76
C LEU A 261 -22.83 -8.10 6.07
N ILE A 262 -23.59 -7.09 6.57
CA ILE A 262 -24.41 -7.24 7.77
C ILE A 262 -25.43 -8.34 7.60
N LEU A 263 -26.15 -8.34 6.47
CA LEU A 263 -27.16 -9.38 6.17
C LEU A 263 -26.51 -10.77 6.10
N ASN A 264 -25.32 -10.88 5.53
CA ASN A 264 -24.63 -12.16 5.46
C ASN A 264 -24.19 -12.65 6.85
N TYR A 265 -23.52 -11.82 7.67
CA TYR A 265 -23.09 -12.20 9.03
C TYR A 265 -24.26 -12.54 9.94
N MET A 266 -25.34 -11.78 9.86
CA MET A 266 -26.59 -12.09 10.57
C MET A 266 -27.18 -13.40 10.06
N GLY A 267 -27.14 -13.66 8.75
CA GLY A 267 -27.59 -14.90 8.15
C GLY A 267 -26.82 -16.12 8.63
N GLN A 268 -25.47 -15.99 8.75
CA GLN A 268 -24.62 -17.04 9.32
C GLN A 268 -24.93 -17.25 10.81
N GLY A 269 -25.15 -16.18 11.57
CA GLY A 269 -25.58 -16.25 12.97
C GLY A 269 -26.94 -16.94 13.13
N ALA A 270 -27.91 -16.60 12.28
CA ALA A 270 -29.23 -17.24 12.25
C ALA A 270 -29.15 -18.75 11.91
N LEU A 271 -28.29 -19.12 10.96
CA LEU A 271 -28.03 -20.51 10.61
C LEU A 271 -27.42 -21.27 11.80
N LEU A 272 -26.41 -20.70 12.43
CA LEU A 272 -25.73 -21.32 13.56
C LEU A 272 -26.65 -21.46 14.78
N ALA A 273 -27.52 -20.48 15.04
CA ALA A 273 -28.51 -20.56 16.11
C ALA A 273 -29.55 -21.66 15.90
N ARG A 274 -29.89 -21.98 14.62
CA ARG A 274 -30.85 -23.00 14.28
C ARG A 274 -30.25 -24.41 14.20
N ASP A 275 -29.12 -24.54 13.49
CA ASP A 275 -28.57 -25.82 13.09
C ASP A 275 -27.35 -26.25 13.95
N GLY A 276 -26.85 -25.37 14.80
CA GLY A 276 -25.81 -25.65 15.80
C GLY A 276 -24.49 -26.14 15.20
N MET A 277 -23.94 -27.21 15.78
CA MET A 277 -22.64 -27.78 15.41
C MET A 277 -22.54 -28.22 13.95
N THR A 278 -23.64 -28.64 13.34
CA THR A 278 -23.65 -29.08 11.92
C THR A 278 -23.40 -27.92 10.96
N ALA A 279 -23.82 -26.70 11.33
CA ALA A 279 -23.57 -25.50 10.56
C ALA A 279 -22.16 -24.93 10.76
N LEU A 280 -21.45 -25.29 11.84
CA LEU A 280 -20.15 -24.72 12.21
C LEU A 280 -19.03 -25.13 11.27
N GLU A 281 -19.16 -26.26 10.57
CA GLU A 281 -18.14 -26.73 9.61
C GLU A 281 -17.87 -25.67 8.54
N SER A 282 -18.94 -25.07 7.99
CA SER A 282 -18.82 -24.00 6.99
C SER A 282 -20.08 -23.14 6.95
N PRO A 283 -20.25 -22.19 7.90
CA PRO A 283 -21.46 -21.40 8.02
C PRO A 283 -21.81 -20.63 6.74
N PHE A 284 -20.80 -20.14 6.02
CA PHE A 284 -20.97 -19.41 4.77
C PHE A 284 -21.58 -20.27 3.64
N TYR A 285 -21.00 -21.45 3.36
CA TYR A 285 -21.46 -22.28 2.25
C TYR A 285 -22.76 -23.02 2.58
N LEU A 286 -22.99 -23.31 3.85
CA LEU A 286 -24.23 -23.95 4.31
C LEU A 286 -25.45 -23.00 4.34
N LEU A 287 -25.26 -21.69 4.16
CA LEU A 287 -26.36 -20.76 3.87
C LEU A 287 -27.08 -21.12 2.57
N ALA A 288 -26.34 -21.67 1.58
CA ALA A 288 -26.90 -22.03 0.27
C ALA A 288 -27.57 -23.40 0.31
N PRO A 289 -28.70 -23.56 -0.38
CA PRO A 289 -29.25 -24.88 -0.70
C PRO A 289 -28.22 -25.75 -1.40
N GLU A 290 -28.31 -27.06 -1.23
CA GLU A 290 -27.34 -28.04 -1.74
C GLU A 290 -26.99 -27.83 -3.23
N MET A 291 -28.01 -27.62 -4.08
CA MET A 291 -27.84 -27.38 -5.52
C MET A 291 -27.05 -26.09 -5.85
N LEU A 292 -27.07 -25.12 -4.98
CA LEU A 292 -26.42 -23.82 -5.19
C LEU A 292 -25.04 -23.71 -4.50
N ARG A 293 -24.61 -24.68 -3.72
CA ARG A 293 -23.30 -24.66 -3.03
C ARG A 293 -22.14 -24.61 -4.00
N LEU A 294 -22.14 -25.45 -5.04
CA LEU A 294 -21.05 -25.44 -6.03
C LEU A 294 -21.02 -24.15 -6.86
N PRO A 295 -22.11 -23.60 -7.39
CA PRO A 295 -22.14 -22.25 -7.95
C PRO A 295 -21.63 -21.17 -6.99
N LEU A 296 -21.95 -21.25 -5.69
CA LEU A 296 -21.46 -20.31 -4.68
C LEU A 296 -19.94 -20.43 -4.47
N VAL A 297 -19.39 -21.66 -4.48
CA VAL A 297 -17.92 -21.87 -4.42
C VAL A 297 -17.22 -21.23 -5.61
N ILE A 298 -17.75 -21.39 -6.82
CA ILE A 298 -17.19 -20.78 -8.03
C ILE A 298 -17.23 -19.26 -7.91
N LEU A 299 -18.36 -18.68 -7.50
CA LEU A 299 -18.53 -17.24 -7.35
C LEU A 299 -17.61 -16.70 -6.24
N ALA A 300 -17.50 -17.38 -5.10
CA ALA A 300 -16.59 -17.02 -4.01
C ALA A 300 -15.11 -17.11 -4.44
N THR A 301 -14.76 -18.11 -5.25
CA THR A 301 -13.39 -18.23 -5.81
C THR A 301 -13.09 -17.08 -6.75
N MET A 302 -14.02 -16.66 -7.60
CA MET A 302 -13.87 -15.48 -8.44
C MET A 302 -13.71 -14.21 -7.60
N ALA A 303 -14.51 -14.05 -6.56
CA ALA A 303 -14.37 -12.94 -5.61
C ALA A 303 -13.01 -12.94 -4.90
N ALA A 304 -12.51 -14.10 -4.46
CA ALA A 304 -11.20 -14.25 -3.83
C ALA A 304 -10.03 -13.94 -4.80
N ILE A 305 -10.14 -14.30 -6.08
CA ILE A 305 -9.18 -13.92 -7.12
C ILE A 305 -9.16 -12.41 -7.29
N ILE A 306 -10.32 -11.77 -7.33
CA ILE A 306 -10.44 -10.31 -7.46
C ILE A 306 -9.85 -9.60 -6.23
N ALA A 307 -10.18 -10.07 -5.02
CA ALA A 307 -9.64 -9.55 -3.78
C ALA A 307 -8.10 -9.64 -3.75
N SER A 308 -7.57 -10.82 -4.10
CA SER A 308 -6.12 -11.05 -4.18
C SER A 308 -5.46 -10.12 -5.19
N GLN A 309 -6.10 -9.92 -6.36
CA GLN A 309 -5.61 -9.02 -7.39
C GLN A 309 -5.52 -7.57 -6.90
N ALA A 310 -6.53 -7.08 -6.18
CA ALA A 310 -6.56 -5.74 -5.63
C ALA A 310 -5.41 -5.52 -4.64
N VAL A 311 -5.19 -6.46 -3.73
CA VAL A 311 -4.11 -6.39 -2.72
C VAL A 311 -2.72 -6.43 -3.37
N ILE A 312 -2.50 -7.28 -4.40
CA ILE A 312 -1.23 -7.34 -5.14
C ILE A 312 -0.97 -6.00 -5.85
N SER A 313 -1.98 -5.43 -6.51
CA SER A 313 -1.87 -4.10 -7.16
C SER A 313 -1.60 -3.01 -6.13
N GLY A 314 -2.24 -3.07 -4.96
CA GLY A 314 -1.98 -2.19 -3.83
C GLY A 314 -0.52 -2.25 -3.36
N ALA A 315 0.06 -3.45 -3.27
CA ALA A 315 1.47 -3.63 -2.91
C ALA A 315 2.42 -2.98 -3.95
N PHE A 316 2.10 -3.04 -5.25
CA PHE A 316 2.88 -2.32 -6.27
C PHE A 316 2.77 -0.81 -6.11
N SER A 317 1.57 -0.28 -5.87
CA SER A 317 1.35 1.16 -5.67
C SER A 317 2.09 1.68 -4.44
N VAL A 318 2.02 0.96 -3.32
CA VAL A 318 2.77 1.28 -2.10
C VAL A 318 4.29 1.21 -2.34
N THR A 319 4.76 0.23 -3.13
CA THR A 319 6.18 0.14 -3.50
C THR A 319 6.62 1.33 -4.34
N GLN A 320 5.83 1.77 -5.31
CA GLN A 320 6.11 2.96 -6.12
C GLN A 320 6.21 4.21 -5.23
N GLN A 321 5.24 4.41 -4.34
CA GLN A 321 5.28 5.51 -3.36
C GLN A 321 6.55 5.45 -2.49
N ALA A 322 6.91 4.26 -2.01
CA ALA A 322 8.11 4.05 -1.18
C ALA A 322 9.42 4.33 -1.94
N ILE A 323 9.51 4.00 -3.24
CA ILE A 323 10.63 4.34 -4.11
C ILE A 323 10.76 5.86 -4.25
N GLN A 324 9.68 6.52 -4.60
CA GLN A 324 9.66 7.96 -4.84
C GLN A 324 9.95 8.75 -3.55
N LEU A 325 9.38 8.35 -2.43
CA LEU A 325 9.65 8.96 -1.12
C LEU A 325 11.05 8.61 -0.56
N GLY A 326 11.78 7.71 -1.22
CA GLY A 326 13.16 7.37 -0.89
C GLY A 326 13.32 6.37 0.25
N PHE A 327 12.33 5.54 0.52
CA PHE A 327 12.39 4.45 1.48
C PHE A 327 12.82 3.10 0.87
N VAL A 328 12.78 2.97 -0.46
CA VAL A 328 13.18 1.78 -1.22
C VAL A 328 14.14 2.21 -2.34
N PRO A 329 15.12 1.38 -2.74
CA PRO A 329 15.93 1.63 -3.92
C PRO A 329 15.06 1.74 -5.17
N ARG A 330 15.60 2.33 -6.23
CA ARG A 330 14.96 2.31 -7.54
C ARG A 330 14.81 0.87 -7.99
N LEU A 331 13.56 0.44 -8.22
CA LEU A 331 13.20 -0.86 -8.76
C LEU A 331 12.58 -0.64 -10.14
N ARG A 332 12.73 -1.63 -11.00
CA ARG A 332 12.12 -1.61 -12.33
C ARG A 332 10.60 -1.61 -12.21
N ILE A 333 9.97 -0.59 -12.78
CA ILE A 333 8.52 -0.44 -12.86
C ILE A 333 8.13 -0.60 -14.33
N GLU A 334 7.23 -1.53 -14.62
CA GLU A 334 6.67 -1.76 -15.95
C GLU A 334 5.22 -1.26 -15.97
N HIS A 335 4.86 -0.38 -16.91
CA HIS A 335 3.48 0.05 -17.12
C HIS A 335 2.74 -1.01 -17.92
N THR A 336 1.65 -1.50 -17.38
CA THR A 336 0.84 -2.54 -18.03
C THR A 336 -0.31 -1.95 -18.87
N SER A 337 -0.55 -0.63 -18.79
CA SER A 337 -1.54 0.07 -19.60
C SER A 337 -1.00 1.43 -20.06
N ALA A 338 -1.17 1.73 -21.37
CA ALA A 338 -0.83 3.04 -21.93
C ALA A 338 -1.89 4.11 -21.65
N SER A 339 -3.13 3.71 -21.34
CA SER A 339 -4.28 4.61 -21.20
C SER A 339 -4.70 4.86 -19.75
N THR A 340 -4.28 4.02 -18.81
CA THR A 340 -4.67 4.11 -17.40
C THR A 340 -3.43 4.34 -16.54
N ALA A 341 -3.23 5.56 -16.11
CA ALA A 341 -2.19 5.89 -15.15
C ALA A 341 -2.43 5.09 -13.84
N GLY A 342 -1.38 4.49 -13.29
CA GLY A 342 -1.46 3.71 -12.05
C GLY A 342 -1.53 2.19 -12.20
N GLN A 343 -1.68 1.64 -13.41
CA GLN A 343 -1.52 0.20 -13.63
C GLN A 343 -0.04 -0.14 -13.83
N ILE A 344 0.61 -0.48 -12.74
CA ILE A 344 2.04 -0.78 -12.67
C ILE A 344 2.28 -2.24 -12.30
N TYR A 345 3.42 -2.76 -12.73
CA TYR A 345 3.93 -4.07 -12.39
C TYR A 345 5.38 -3.96 -11.93
N ILE A 346 5.70 -4.54 -10.79
CA ILE A 346 7.06 -4.54 -10.24
C ILE A 346 7.53 -5.99 -10.10
N PRO A 347 8.36 -6.49 -11.05
CA PRO A 347 8.70 -7.93 -11.14
C PRO A 347 9.24 -8.52 -9.85
N ILE A 348 10.18 -7.84 -9.19
CA ILE A 348 10.81 -8.34 -7.96
C ILE A 348 9.81 -8.48 -6.81
N VAL A 349 8.88 -7.54 -6.67
CA VAL A 349 7.83 -7.58 -5.64
C VAL A 349 6.85 -8.68 -5.95
N ASN A 350 6.43 -8.82 -7.22
CA ASN A 350 5.50 -9.87 -7.65
C ASN A 350 6.02 -11.27 -7.32
N TRP A 351 7.25 -11.58 -7.73
CA TRP A 351 7.82 -12.90 -7.50
C TRP A 351 8.15 -13.16 -6.02
N ALA A 352 8.59 -12.13 -5.29
CA ALA A 352 8.79 -12.24 -3.85
C ALA A 352 7.47 -12.54 -3.12
N LEU A 353 6.38 -11.81 -3.45
CA LEU A 353 5.06 -12.07 -2.91
C LEU A 353 4.58 -13.49 -3.25
N LEU A 354 4.72 -13.94 -4.52
CA LEU A 354 4.33 -15.30 -4.91
C LEU A 354 5.03 -16.35 -4.05
N VAL A 355 6.36 -16.26 -3.91
CA VAL A 355 7.13 -17.22 -3.10
C VAL A 355 6.62 -17.25 -1.66
N MET A 356 6.39 -16.07 -1.07
CA MET A 356 5.92 -15.97 0.30
C MET A 356 4.49 -16.47 0.48
N VAL A 357 3.57 -16.17 -0.46
CA VAL A 357 2.20 -16.69 -0.46
C VAL A 357 2.18 -18.20 -0.59
N LEU A 358 3.00 -18.78 -1.49
CA LEU A 358 3.11 -20.23 -1.63
C LEU A 358 3.68 -20.89 -0.37
N LEU A 359 4.71 -20.31 0.25
CA LEU A 359 5.23 -20.79 1.51
C LEU A 359 4.16 -20.81 2.61
N LEU A 360 3.33 -19.75 2.69
CA LEU A 360 2.21 -19.68 3.62
C LEU A 360 1.19 -20.79 3.35
N VAL A 361 0.72 -20.92 2.11
CA VAL A 361 -0.30 -21.89 1.73
C VAL A 361 0.16 -23.32 1.98
N LEU A 362 1.42 -23.64 1.64
CA LEU A 362 1.99 -24.99 1.85
C LEU A 362 2.30 -25.30 3.31
N SER A 363 2.66 -24.28 4.11
CA SER A 363 2.96 -24.47 5.55
C SER A 363 1.70 -24.59 6.38
N PHE A 364 0.72 -23.73 6.19
CA PHE A 364 -0.49 -23.67 7.01
C PHE A 364 -1.63 -24.57 6.49
N ARG A 365 -1.72 -24.81 5.18
CA ARG A 365 -2.62 -25.72 4.48
C ARG A 365 -4.12 -25.45 4.59
N THR A 366 -4.56 -24.70 5.58
CA THR A 366 -5.99 -24.35 5.81
C THR A 366 -6.15 -22.85 6.04
N SER A 367 -7.30 -22.31 5.65
CA SER A 367 -7.62 -20.90 5.90
C SER A 367 -7.67 -20.58 7.40
N SER A 368 -8.16 -21.49 8.22
CA SER A 368 -8.26 -21.30 9.68
C SER A 368 -6.88 -21.12 10.36
N ASN A 369 -5.87 -21.89 9.95
CA ASN A 369 -4.52 -21.70 10.48
C ASN A 369 -3.91 -20.35 10.05
N LEU A 370 -4.21 -19.89 8.82
CA LEU A 370 -3.73 -18.61 8.31
C LEU A 370 -4.40 -17.40 8.97
N THR A 371 -5.67 -17.51 9.37
CA THR A 371 -6.40 -16.41 10.02
C THR A 371 -5.80 -16.04 11.38
N SER A 372 -5.16 -16.97 12.07
CA SER A 372 -4.41 -16.69 13.30
C SER A 372 -3.22 -15.76 13.07
N ALA A 373 -2.57 -15.88 11.90
CA ALA A 373 -1.48 -15.00 11.50
C ALA A 373 -2.00 -13.63 11.02
N TYR A 374 -3.19 -13.57 10.41
CA TYR A 374 -3.71 -12.40 9.70
C TYR A 374 -3.98 -11.21 10.62
N GLY A 375 -4.67 -11.43 11.73
CA GLY A 375 -5.18 -10.36 12.60
C GLY A 375 -4.10 -9.41 13.15
N ILE A 376 -2.86 -9.89 13.39
CA ILE A 376 -1.81 -9.06 14.00
C ILE A 376 -1.32 -7.96 13.06
N ALA A 377 -1.08 -8.27 11.78
CA ALA A 377 -0.59 -7.30 10.81
C ALA A 377 -1.59 -6.15 10.64
N VAL A 378 -2.87 -6.50 10.44
CA VAL A 378 -3.96 -5.54 10.25
C VAL A 378 -4.18 -4.68 11.49
N THR A 379 -4.30 -5.28 12.69
CA THR A 379 -4.53 -4.52 13.93
C THR A 379 -3.36 -3.63 14.30
N GLY A 380 -2.13 -4.08 14.01
CA GLY A 380 -0.93 -3.26 14.14
C GLY A 380 -0.95 -2.03 13.24
N ALA A 381 -1.23 -2.20 11.95
CA ALA A 381 -1.38 -1.11 10.99
C ALA A 381 -2.52 -0.16 11.39
N MET A 382 -3.69 -0.69 11.75
CA MET A 382 -4.84 0.09 12.22
C MET A 382 -4.51 0.97 13.43
N THR A 383 -3.76 0.44 14.42
CA THR A 383 -3.35 1.20 15.60
C THR A 383 -2.40 2.34 15.21
N ILE A 384 -1.47 2.09 14.29
CA ILE A 384 -0.55 3.13 13.78
C ILE A 384 -1.32 4.20 13.01
N ASP A 385 -2.28 3.82 12.16
CA ASP A 385 -3.12 4.78 11.45
C ASP A 385 -3.88 5.70 12.43
N THR A 386 -4.32 5.19 13.58
CA THR A 386 -4.92 6.01 14.64
C THR A 386 -3.91 6.95 15.29
N CYS A 387 -2.64 6.51 15.47
CA CYS A 387 -1.57 7.40 15.93
C CYS A 387 -1.29 8.53 14.92
N LEU A 388 -1.22 8.21 13.63
CA LEU A 388 -1.03 9.20 12.56
C LEU A 388 -2.24 10.14 12.46
N LEU A 389 -3.45 9.60 12.58
CA LEU A 389 -4.69 10.40 12.63
C LEU A 389 -4.68 11.40 13.80
N ALA A 390 -4.18 11.02 14.97
CA ALA A 390 -4.07 11.93 16.10
C ALA A 390 -3.21 13.16 15.76
N VAL A 391 -2.11 12.96 15.03
CA VAL A 391 -1.28 14.08 14.55
C VAL A 391 -2.04 14.96 13.56
N VAL A 392 -2.79 14.36 12.64
CA VAL A 392 -3.62 15.10 11.67
C VAL A 392 -4.66 15.94 12.40
N LEU A 393 -5.42 15.35 13.32
CA LEU A 393 -6.49 16.06 14.04
C LEU A 393 -5.94 17.26 14.84
N PHE A 394 -4.83 17.08 15.56
CA PHE A 394 -4.31 18.14 16.43
C PHE A 394 -3.41 19.15 15.72
N ARG A 395 -2.65 18.75 14.69
CA ARG A 395 -1.63 19.58 14.06
C ARG A 395 -1.98 20.11 12.67
N LEU A 396 -2.76 19.35 11.90
CA LEU A 396 -3.13 19.75 10.55
C LEU A 396 -4.52 20.40 10.52
N TRP A 397 -5.49 19.77 11.17
CA TRP A 397 -6.87 20.26 11.18
C TRP A 397 -7.19 21.14 12.37
N ASN A 398 -6.33 21.18 13.39
CA ASN A 398 -6.51 21.97 14.60
C ASN A 398 -7.90 21.75 15.25
N TRP A 399 -8.35 20.48 15.30
CA TRP A 399 -9.65 20.16 15.88
C TRP A 399 -9.68 20.51 17.37
N PRO A 400 -10.81 21.05 17.90
CA PRO A 400 -10.99 21.29 19.31
C PRO A 400 -10.82 19.99 20.11
N ARG A 401 -10.12 20.06 21.24
CA ARG A 401 -9.80 18.90 22.08
C ARG A 401 -11.03 18.14 22.53
N TYR A 402 -12.14 18.81 22.77
CA TYR A 402 -13.40 18.20 23.24
C TYR A 402 -14.08 17.31 22.19
N TYR A 403 -13.76 17.44 20.91
CA TYR A 403 -14.18 16.49 19.86
C TYR A 403 -13.09 15.46 19.54
N ALA A 404 -11.82 15.92 19.43
CA ALA A 404 -10.74 15.06 19.02
C ALA A 404 -10.38 14.01 20.09
N VAL A 405 -10.36 14.37 21.38
CA VAL A 405 -9.96 13.45 22.45
C VAL A 405 -10.96 12.31 22.64
N PRO A 406 -12.28 12.51 22.72
CA PRO A 406 -13.23 11.40 22.84
C PRO A 406 -13.20 10.46 21.63
N LEU A 407 -13.09 11.02 20.40
CA LEU A 407 -12.99 10.21 19.20
C LEU A 407 -11.72 9.34 19.23
N LEU A 408 -10.57 9.94 19.51
CA LEU A 408 -9.31 9.20 19.57
C LEU A 408 -9.30 8.18 20.70
N ALA A 409 -9.87 8.51 21.87
CA ALA A 409 -10.00 7.58 22.98
C ALA A 409 -10.83 6.35 22.59
N LEU A 410 -11.97 6.55 21.92
CA LEU A 410 -12.78 5.45 21.39
C LEU A 410 -11.97 4.59 20.42
N LEU A 411 -11.30 5.21 19.45
CA LEU A 411 -10.53 4.48 18.44
C LEU A 411 -9.34 3.73 19.06
N PHE A 412 -8.59 4.35 19.99
CA PHE A 412 -7.47 3.67 20.67
C PHE A 412 -7.93 2.52 21.56
N VAL A 413 -9.09 2.63 22.22
CA VAL A 413 -9.65 1.54 23.01
C VAL A 413 -10.02 0.37 22.11
N VAL A 414 -10.69 0.63 20.99
CA VAL A 414 -11.10 -0.42 20.05
C VAL A 414 -9.89 -1.06 19.37
N ASP A 415 -8.99 -0.27 18.76
CA ASP A 415 -7.80 -0.78 18.09
C ASP A 415 -6.87 -1.49 19.08
N GLY A 416 -6.70 -0.94 20.30
CA GLY A 416 -5.88 -1.53 21.35
C GLY A 416 -6.44 -2.86 21.85
N ALA A 417 -7.76 -2.98 21.97
CA ALA A 417 -8.40 -4.24 22.34
C ALA A 417 -8.21 -5.31 21.26
N TYR A 418 -8.37 -4.95 19.98
CA TYR A 418 -8.09 -5.86 18.86
C TYR A 418 -6.62 -6.27 18.80
N LEU A 419 -5.70 -5.33 18.92
CA LEU A 419 -4.27 -5.62 18.92
C LEU A 419 -3.92 -6.54 20.10
N ALA A 420 -4.38 -6.23 21.31
CA ALA A 420 -4.11 -7.04 22.50
C ALA A 420 -4.68 -8.46 22.37
N ALA A 421 -5.90 -8.61 21.83
CA ALA A 421 -6.49 -9.92 21.56
C ALA A 421 -5.69 -10.72 20.50
N ASN A 422 -5.19 -10.07 19.46
CA ASN A 422 -4.38 -10.73 18.44
C ASN A 422 -2.96 -11.05 18.92
N LEU A 423 -2.38 -10.28 19.83
CA LEU A 423 -1.07 -10.62 20.41
C LEU A 423 -1.07 -11.97 21.13
N THR A 424 -2.22 -12.44 21.63
CA THR A 424 -2.34 -13.80 22.21
C THR A 424 -2.11 -14.91 21.19
N LYS A 425 -2.30 -14.63 19.89
CA LYS A 425 -2.13 -15.57 18.78
C LYS A 425 -0.69 -15.62 18.20
N ILE A 426 0.26 -14.91 18.82
CA ILE A 426 1.67 -14.94 18.36
C ILE A 426 2.22 -16.36 18.28
N PRO A 427 2.06 -17.24 19.31
CA PRO A 427 2.57 -18.61 19.24
C PRO A 427 1.92 -19.45 18.13
N ASP A 428 0.69 -19.11 17.74
CA ASP A 428 -0.17 -19.87 16.84
C ASP A 428 -0.05 -19.46 15.36
N GLY A 429 1.03 -18.74 15.01
CA GLY A 429 1.32 -18.30 13.65
C GLY A 429 1.41 -16.77 13.49
N GLY A 430 0.95 -15.99 14.47
CA GLY A 430 1.02 -14.53 14.45
C GLY A 430 2.44 -13.93 14.42
N TRP A 431 3.45 -14.73 14.78
CA TRP A 431 4.86 -14.34 14.66
C TRP A 431 5.31 -14.10 13.21
N PHE A 432 4.70 -14.80 12.24
CA PHE A 432 5.12 -14.76 10.84
C PHE A 432 4.97 -13.36 10.22
N PRO A 433 3.79 -12.71 10.23
CA PRO A 433 3.66 -11.36 9.67
C PRO A 433 4.50 -10.33 10.42
N LEU A 434 4.73 -10.50 11.72
CA LEU A 434 5.63 -9.63 12.49
C LEU A 434 7.09 -9.79 12.03
N LEU A 435 7.53 -11.02 11.76
CA LEU A 435 8.88 -11.28 11.23
C LEU A 435 9.05 -10.64 9.85
N ILE A 436 8.09 -10.83 8.96
CA ILE A 436 8.13 -10.21 7.63
C ILE A 436 8.08 -8.69 7.74
N GLY A 437 7.16 -8.15 8.54
CA GLY A 437 7.09 -6.72 8.82
C GLY A 437 8.43 -6.17 9.36
N LEU A 438 9.09 -6.89 10.27
CA LEU A 438 10.40 -6.50 10.79
C LEU A 438 11.49 -6.52 9.70
N ILE A 439 11.51 -7.55 8.84
CA ILE A 439 12.47 -7.64 7.72
C ILE A 439 12.27 -6.46 6.77
N VAL A 440 11.02 -6.21 6.35
CA VAL A 440 10.71 -5.09 5.46
C VAL A 440 11.03 -3.75 6.13
N PHE A 441 10.69 -3.57 7.40
CA PHE A 441 11.03 -2.37 8.16
C PHE A 441 12.53 -2.11 8.24
N VAL A 442 13.33 -3.17 8.45
CA VAL A 442 14.79 -3.08 8.43
C VAL A 442 15.30 -2.67 7.05
N LEU A 443 14.74 -3.22 5.96
CA LEU A 443 15.11 -2.84 4.60
C LEU A 443 14.78 -1.36 4.32
N LEU A 444 13.57 -0.92 4.61
CA LEU A 444 13.11 0.46 4.41
C LEU A 444 13.95 1.47 5.20
N THR A 445 14.18 1.21 6.49
CA THR A 445 14.94 2.10 7.36
C THR A 445 16.45 2.08 7.05
N THR A 446 16.99 0.94 6.60
CA THR A 446 18.40 0.85 6.18
C THR A 446 18.63 1.65 4.92
N TRP A 447 17.75 1.52 3.93
CA TRP A 447 17.85 2.30 2.70
C TRP A 447 17.73 3.81 2.97
N SER A 448 16.71 4.23 3.70
CA SER A 448 16.47 5.64 4.02
C SER A 448 17.67 6.27 4.76
N LYS A 449 18.20 5.57 5.78
CA LYS A 449 19.38 6.04 6.54
C LYS A 449 20.64 6.05 5.69
N GLY A 450 20.89 4.99 4.91
CA GLY A 450 22.08 4.90 4.05
C GLY A 450 22.09 5.97 2.97
N ARG A 451 20.94 6.22 2.32
CA ARG A 451 20.80 7.31 1.35
C ARG A 451 21.05 8.67 1.97
N LYS A 452 20.54 8.92 3.18
CA LYS A 452 20.77 10.19 3.89
C LYS A 452 22.26 10.39 4.18
N LEU A 453 22.95 9.40 4.75
CA LEU A 453 24.37 9.45 5.03
C LEU A 453 25.19 9.67 3.74
N MET A 454 24.87 8.97 2.67
CA MET A 454 25.54 9.14 1.38
C MET A 454 25.41 10.58 0.85
N ILE A 455 24.20 11.16 0.92
CA ILE A 455 23.96 12.55 0.48
C ILE A 455 24.73 13.55 1.37
N GLU A 456 24.74 13.34 2.70
CA GLU A 456 25.49 14.18 3.64
C GLU A 456 27.00 14.15 3.35
N ARG A 457 27.60 12.95 3.17
CA ARG A 457 29.02 12.80 2.82
C ARG A 457 29.37 13.47 1.49
N MET A 458 28.51 13.32 0.47
CA MET A 458 28.70 13.98 -0.81
C MET A 458 28.61 15.50 -0.71
N ARG A 459 27.77 16.04 0.16
CA ARG A 459 27.62 17.47 0.38
C ARG A 459 28.83 18.05 1.12
N ASP A 460 29.33 17.35 2.13
CA ASP A 460 30.47 17.80 2.93
C ASP A 460 31.78 17.87 2.12
N SER A 461 31.90 17.02 1.08
CA SER A 461 33.03 17.02 0.15
C SER A 461 32.84 17.93 -1.08
N ALA A 462 31.69 18.63 -1.20
CA ALA A 462 31.37 19.39 -2.39
C ALA A 462 32.08 20.78 -2.43
N MET A 463 32.70 21.06 -3.55
CA MET A 463 33.30 22.39 -3.82
C MET A 463 32.19 23.44 -4.06
N PRO A 464 32.30 24.67 -3.53
CA PRO A 464 31.34 25.75 -3.82
C PRO A 464 31.31 26.10 -5.31
N MET A 465 30.09 26.20 -5.87
CA MET A 465 29.88 26.37 -7.32
C MET A 465 30.47 27.68 -7.86
N LYS A 466 30.36 28.78 -7.12
CA LYS A 466 30.92 30.09 -7.55
C LYS A 466 32.44 30.05 -7.77
N VAL A 467 33.16 29.42 -6.85
CA VAL A 467 34.62 29.26 -6.94
C VAL A 467 35.00 28.41 -8.15
N PHE A 468 34.24 27.33 -8.39
CA PHE A 468 34.46 26.46 -9.53
C PHE A 468 34.24 27.17 -10.87
N ILE A 469 33.12 27.90 -11.04
CA ILE A 469 32.82 28.61 -12.30
C ILE A 469 33.93 29.61 -12.64
N GLN A 470 34.41 30.36 -11.66
CA GLN A 470 35.49 31.32 -11.87
C GLN A 470 36.82 30.68 -12.29
N SER A 471 37.18 29.55 -11.68
CA SER A 471 38.40 28.81 -12.06
C SER A 471 38.27 28.01 -13.36
N ALA A 472 37.12 27.42 -13.62
CA ALA A 472 36.87 26.59 -14.80
C ALA A 472 36.73 27.42 -16.08
N ALA A 473 36.26 28.67 -15.99
CA ALA A 473 36.12 29.57 -17.13
C ALA A 473 37.46 29.85 -17.86
N THR A 474 38.56 29.81 -17.15
CA THR A 474 39.93 30.12 -17.66
C THR A 474 40.71 28.86 -18.02
N ALA A 475 40.35 27.68 -17.52
CA ALA A 475 41.19 26.49 -17.54
C ALA A 475 40.74 25.40 -18.58
N ALA A 476 39.51 25.51 -19.12
CA ALA A 476 38.93 24.44 -19.93
C ALA A 476 38.64 24.87 -21.37
N THR A 477 38.91 23.95 -22.33
CA THR A 477 38.48 24.11 -23.72
C THR A 477 36.97 23.92 -23.83
N ARG A 478 36.26 24.85 -24.49
CA ARG A 478 34.82 24.75 -24.74
C ARG A 478 34.57 23.97 -26.02
N VAL A 479 33.61 23.02 -25.94
CA VAL A 479 33.15 22.23 -27.07
C VAL A 479 31.67 22.53 -27.36
N PRO A 480 31.20 22.49 -28.63
CA PRO A 480 29.81 22.76 -28.99
C PRO A 480 28.85 21.79 -28.32
N GLY A 481 27.61 22.26 -28.10
CA GLY A 481 26.52 21.46 -27.57
C GLY A 481 26.21 21.68 -26.11
N THR A 482 25.35 20.82 -25.57
CA THR A 482 24.81 20.91 -24.21
C THR A 482 25.24 19.70 -23.38
N ALA A 483 25.78 19.93 -22.19
CA ALA A 483 26.01 18.91 -21.18
C ALA A 483 25.02 19.05 -20.03
N VAL A 484 24.29 18.00 -19.71
CA VAL A 484 23.39 17.90 -18.57
C VAL A 484 24.04 17.02 -17.51
N PHE A 485 24.49 17.61 -16.42
CA PHE A 485 25.06 16.90 -15.28
C PHE A 485 23.98 16.62 -14.25
N MET A 486 23.58 15.35 -14.13
CA MET A 486 22.60 14.92 -13.15
C MET A 486 23.21 14.89 -11.75
N THR A 487 22.54 15.54 -10.79
CA THR A 487 23.01 15.59 -9.41
C THR A 487 21.87 15.32 -8.41
N SER A 488 22.19 14.70 -7.28
CA SER A 488 21.23 14.45 -6.20
C SER A 488 21.03 15.66 -5.29
N THR A 489 21.91 16.67 -5.36
CA THR A 489 21.87 17.89 -4.57
C THR A 489 21.93 19.11 -5.46
N ALA A 490 21.14 20.14 -5.14
CA ALA A 490 21.15 21.40 -5.89
C ALA A 490 22.38 22.29 -5.54
N GLU A 491 23.08 21.96 -4.46
CA GLU A 491 24.24 22.72 -3.95
C GLU A 491 25.56 22.01 -4.29
N GLY A 492 26.60 22.80 -4.55
CA GLY A 492 27.94 22.30 -4.85
C GLY A 492 28.15 21.87 -6.31
N VAL A 493 29.38 21.49 -6.64
CA VAL A 493 29.79 21.03 -7.96
C VAL A 493 29.54 19.52 -8.06
N PRO A 494 28.81 19.03 -9.08
CA PRO A 494 28.61 17.60 -9.27
C PRO A 494 29.94 16.85 -9.48
N HIS A 495 30.08 15.69 -8.84
CA HIS A 495 31.29 14.86 -9.00
C HIS A 495 31.55 14.48 -10.48
N ALA A 496 30.48 14.19 -11.23
CA ALA A 496 30.62 13.92 -12.66
C ALA A 496 31.23 15.10 -13.44
N LEU A 497 30.89 16.35 -13.07
CA LEU A 497 31.48 17.55 -13.70
C LEU A 497 32.96 17.72 -13.34
N LEU A 498 33.33 17.50 -12.06
CA LEU A 498 34.72 17.52 -11.64
C LEU A 498 35.56 16.45 -12.33
N HIS A 499 35.05 15.22 -12.43
CA HIS A 499 35.72 14.12 -13.12
C HIS A 499 35.86 14.39 -14.61
N ASN A 500 34.82 14.90 -15.28
CA ASN A 500 34.87 15.28 -16.69
C ASN A 500 35.96 16.34 -16.93
N LEU A 501 36.00 17.38 -16.11
CA LEU A 501 37.02 18.42 -16.25
C LEU A 501 38.42 17.90 -15.94
N LYS A 502 38.59 17.08 -14.90
CA LYS A 502 39.89 16.53 -14.50
C LYS A 502 40.50 15.61 -15.58
N HIS A 503 39.71 14.76 -16.17
CA HIS A 503 40.19 13.72 -17.09
C HIS A 503 40.11 14.13 -18.56
N ASN A 504 38.98 14.70 -19.00
CA ASN A 504 38.75 15.09 -20.40
C ASN A 504 39.19 16.53 -20.68
N LYS A 505 39.32 17.38 -19.67
CA LYS A 505 39.77 18.80 -19.78
C LYS A 505 38.91 19.67 -20.69
N VAL A 506 37.65 19.27 -20.94
CA VAL A 506 36.71 19.99 -21.80
C VAL A 506 35.43 20.33 -21.04
N LEU A 507 34.78 21.42 -21.43
CA LEU A 507 33.47 21.83 -20.99
C LEU A 507 32.60 22.16 -22.21
N HIS A 508 31.32 21.82 -22.18
CA HIS A 508 30.39 22.21 -23.24
C HIS A 508 30.04 23.71 -23.14
N GLU A 509 29.62 24.29 -24.23
CA GLU A 509 29.19 25.68 -24.28
C GLU A 509 28.04 25.95 -23.33
N ARG A 510 27.07 25.03 -23.27
CA ARG A 510 25.94 25.09 -22.33
C ARG A 510 26.03 23.92 -21.34
N ILE A 511 26.04 24.25 -20.05
CA ILE A 511 26.14 23.27 -18.97
C ILE A 511 24.92 23.43 -18.06
N ILE A 512 24.17 22.35 -17.86
CA ILE A 512 22.99 22.30 -17.01
C ILE A 512 23.26 21.36 -15.86
N LEU A 513 23.19 21.90 -14.65
CA LEU A 513 23.24 21.16 -13.40
C LEU A 513 21.81 20.79 -13.04
N LEU A 514 21.42 19.55 -13.34
CA LEU A 514 20.04 19.10 -13.21
C LEU A 514 19.85 18.28 -11.95
N THR A 515 18.91 18.73 -11.12
CA THR A 515 18.44 17.99 -9.93
C THR A 515 16.98 17.62 -10.12
N VAL A 516 16.65 16.34 -9.98
CA VAL A 516 15.27 15.88 -9.90
C VAL A 516 14.87 15.78 -8.44
N LYS A 517 13.83 16.53 -8.07
CA LYS A 517 13.30 16.58 -6.71
C LYS A 517 11.91 15.98 -6.67
N ILE A 518 11.73 14.96 -5.84
CA ILE A 518 10.41 14.41 -5.54
C ILE A 518 9.80 15.20 -4.39
N MET A 519 8.57 15.68 -4.62
CA MET A 519 7.81 16.46 -3.65
C MET A 519 7.03 15.54 -2.71
N ASP A 520 6.65 16.06 -1.55
CA ASP A 520 5.77 15.36 -0.60
C ASP A 520 4.28 15.34 -1.07
N GLU A 521 4.01 15.83 -2.28
CA GLU A 521 2.71 15.88 -2.93
C GLU A 521 2.65 14.84 -4.06
N PRO A 522 1.47 14.25 -4.34
CA PRO A 522 1.35 13.20 -5.36
C PRO A 522 1.67 13.68 -6.78
N TYR A 523 1.20 14.86 -7.11
CA TYR A 523 1.34 15.45 -8.45
C TYR A 523 1.91 16.86 -8.39
N CYS A 524 2.86 17.15 -9.27
CA CYS A 524 3.39 18.50 -9.50
C CYS A 524 2.75 19.07 -10.76
N PRO A 525 2.09 20.24 -10.71
CA PRO A 525 1.57 20.91 -11.90
C PRO A 525 2.72 21.37 -12.81
N ASP A 526 2.43 21.54 -14.10
CA ASP A 526 3.46 21.88 -15.08
C ASP A 526 4.11 23.24 -14.81
N ASP A 527 3.36 24.21 -14.28
CA ASP A 527 3.87 25.56 -13.91
C ASP A 527 4.92 25.51 -12.77
N GLY A 528 4.85 24.51 -11.89
CA GLY A 528 5.79 24.30 -10.79
C GLY A 528 6.90 23.31 -11.10
N ARG A 529 6.89 22.69 -12.30
CA ARG A 529 7.77 21.58 -12.67
C ARG A 529 9.22 21.98 -12.78
N CYS A 530 9.52 23.14 -13.34
CA CYS A 530 10.88 23.57 -13.59
C CYS A 530 11.21 24.85 -12.82
N GLN A 531 12.32 24.84 -12.11
CA GLN A 531 12.97 26.02 -11.55
C GLN A 531 14.33 26.17 -12.21
N LEU A 532 14.53 27.27 -12.93
CA LEU A 532 15.76 27.56 -13.65
C LEU A 532 16.47 28.78 -13.03
N GLU A 533 17.75 28.62 -12.75
CA GLU A 533 18.64 29.68 -12.30
C GLU A 533 19.80 29.81 -13.31
N HIS A 534 19.98 30.99 -13.85
CA HIS A 534 21.11 31.31 -14.72
C HIS A 534 22.35 31.63 -13.87
N LEU A 535 23.43 30.90 -14.12
CA LEU A 535 24.73 31.14 -13.53
C LEU A 535 25.67 31.75 -14.58
N ASP A 536 26.85 32.20 -14.17
CA ASP A 536 27.83 32.81 -15.08
C ASP A 536 28.43 31.76 -16.07
N ASN A 537 28.99 32.23 -17.18
CA ASN A 537 29.82 31.46 -18.12
C ASN A 537 29.13 30.23 -18.76
N GLY A 538 27.83 30.33 -19.09
CA GLY A 538 27.08 29.26 -19.77
C GLY A 538 26.65 28.13 -18.84
N PHE A 539 26.74 28.32 -17.53
CA PHE A 539 26.21 27.40 -16.54
C PHE A 539 24.78 27.76 -16.18
N HIS A 540 23.96 26.75 -15.99
CA HIS A 540 22.58 26.86 -15.56
C HIS A 540 22.31 25.82 -14.47
N ARG A 541 21.54 26.19 -13.44
CA ARG A 541 21.03 25.25 -12.46
C ARG A 541 19.56 25.02 -12.73
N MET A 542 19.16 23.76 -12.84
CA MET A 542 17.79 23.37 -13.10
C MET A 542 17.29 22.38 -12.05
N ILE A 543 16.13 22.65 -11.47
CA ILE A 543 15.45 21.73 -10.57
C ILE A 543 14.15 21.31 -11.25
N LEU A 544 14.00 20.01 -11.51
CA LEU A 544 12.75 19.42 -11.99
C LEU A 544 12.00 18.82 -10.80
N ASN A 545 10.81 19.33 -10.53
CA ASN A 545 9.95 18.85 -9.46
C ASN A 545 8.96 17.82 -10.02
N TYR A 546 8.86 16.68 -9.34
CA TYR A 546 7.87 15.63 -9.62
C TYR A 546 7.14 15.28 -8.34
N GLY A 547 5.85 14.99 -8.46
CA GLY A 547 5.10 14.39 -7.36
C GLY A 547 5.48 12.92 -7.16
N PHE A 548 5.20 12.37 -5.97
CA PHE A 548 5.57 10.98 -5.67
C PHE A 548 4.73 9.92 -6.42
N MET A 549 3.66 10.33 -7.11
CA MET A 549 2.88 9.48 -8.04
C MET A 549 3.28 9.67 -9.50
N GLN A 550 4.23 10.57 -9.78
CA GLN A 550 4.73 10.84 -11.12
C GLN A 550 6.06 10.13 -11.38
N GLU A 551 6.25 9.67 -12.60
CA GLU A 551 7.54 9.14 -13.03
C GLU A 551 8.39 10.24 -13.68
N PRO A 552 9.65 10.35 -13.25
CA PRO A 552 10.55 11.34 -13.81
C PRO A 552 10.97 10.98 -15.25
N ASP A 553 10.45 11.72 -16.23
CA ASP A 553 10.91 11.69 -17.62
C ASP A 553 11.69 12.97 -17.91
N VAL A 554 13.00 12.91 -17.78
CA VAL A 554 13.88 14.08 -17.93
C VAL A 554 13.93 14.57 -19.38
N PRO A 555 14.07 13.72 -20.40
CA PRO A 555 14.05 14.17 -21.79
C PRO A 555 12.76 14.87 -22.18
N ALA A 556 11.60 14.33 -21.79
CA ALA A 556 10.30 14.94 -22.08
C ALA A 556 10.12 16.28 -21.35
N ALA A 557 10.63 16.41 -20.13
CA ALA A 557 10.60 17.68 -19.41
C ALA A 557 11.52 18.72 -20.06
N LEU A 558 12.73 18.34 -20.44
CA LEU A 558 13.67 19.25 -21.12
C LEU A 558 13.15 19.73 -22.47
N ALA A 559 12.45 18.88 -23.24
CA ALA A 559 11.88 19.25 -24.54
C ALA A 559 10.78 20.34 -24.45
N ARG A 560 10.17 20.53 -23.27
CA ARG A 560 9.13 21.55 -23.03
C ARG A 560 9.68 22.87 -22.47
N ILE A 561 10.99 22.95 -22.23
CA ILE A 561 11.60 24.12 -21.58
C ILE A 561 12.34 24.96 -22.64
N ASP A 562 11.73 26.04 -23.07
CA ASP A 562 12.32 27.02 -24.01
C ASP A 562 13.16 28.11 -23.32
N GLN A 563 13.24 28.10 -21.99
CA GLN A 563 13.79 29.21 -21.20
C GLN A 563 15.31 29.25 -21.07
N CYS A 564 16.05 28.27 -21.59
CA CYS A 564 17.51 28.22 -21.50
C CYS A 564 18.25 28.86 -22.70
N GLY A 565 17.62 29.80 -23.40
CA GLY A 565 18.25 30.60 -24.46
C GLY A 565 18.25 29.96 -25.87
N ALA A 566 18.23 28.66 -26.01
CA ALA A 566 18.05 27.95 -27.25
C ALA A 566 17.22 26.68 -27.00
N SER A 567 16.38 26.29 -27.97
CA SER A 567 15.61 25.05 -27.89
C SER A 567 16.52 23.84 -27.61
N PHE A 568 16.06 22.94 -26.72
CA PHE A 568 16.80 21.70 -26.45
C PHE A 568 16.77 20.81 -27.69
N ARG A 569 17.94 20.59 -28.29
CA ARG A 569 18.13 19.57 -29.32
C ARG A 569 18.70 18.32 -28.68
N MET A 570 17.93 17.26 -28.61
CA MET A 570 18.36 16.00 -28.00
C MET A 570 19.63 15.44 -28.65
N MET A 571 19.79 15.66 -29.99
CA MET A 571 20.96 15.20 -30.71
C MET A 571 22.25 15.91 -30.32
N ASP A 572 22.18 17.13 -29.80
CA ASP A 572 23.32 17.94 -29.35
C ASP A 572 23.47 17.95 -27.83
N THR A 573 22.74 17.09 -27.13
CA THR A 573 22.74 17.01 -25.67
C THR A 573 23.39 15.70 -25.19
N SER A 574 24.34 15.82 -24.24
CA SER A 574 24.94 14.68 -23.54
C SER A 574 24.58 14.71 -22.06
N PHE A 575 24.18 13.57 -21.52
CA PHE A 575 23.84 13.41 -20.10
C PHE A 575 25.00 12.79 -19.35
N PHE A 576 25.43 13.43 -18.26
CA PHE A 576 26.51 12.94 -17.41
C PHE A 576 25.95 12.50 -16.07
N LEU A 577 26.16 11.22 -15.73
CA LEU A 577 25.73 10.60 -14.49
C LEU A 577 26.95 10.26 -13.61
N SER A 578 26.78 10.34 -12.30
CA SER A 578 27.75 9.80 -11.35
C SER A 578 27.29 8.44 -10.86
N ARG A 579 28.05 7.37 -11.20
CA ARG A 579 27.83 6.02 -10.65
C ARG A 579 28.61 5.89 -9.35
N GLN A 580 27.90 5.73 -8.24
CA GLN A 580 28.50 5.67 -6.92
C GLN A 580 28.84 4.23 -6.55
N THR A 581 30.07 4.00 -6.13
CA THR A 581 30.52 2.76 -5.51
C THR A 581 30.81 3.03 -4.05
N LEU A 582 30.16 2.25 -3.17
CA LEU A 582 30.35 2.39 -1.72
C LEU A 582 31.60 1.66 -1.28
N LEU A 583 32.42 2.35 -0.50
CA LEU A 583 33.54 1.79 0.23
C LEU A 583 33.22 1.76 1.72
N PRO A 584 33.61 0.67 2.44
CA PRO A 584 33.51 0.63 3.89
C PRO A 584 34.35 1.78 4.50
N SER A 585 33.82 2.47 5.48
CA SER A 585 34.52 3.53 6.22
C SER A 585 35.03 2.99 7.55
N ASP A 586 36.16 3.53 8.03
CA ASP A 586 36.67 3.29 9.39
C ASP A 586 35.77 3.93 10.46
N HIS A 587 34.90 4.86 10.07
CA HIS A 587 33.91 5.52 10.93
C HIS A 587 32.49 5.29 10.39
N PRO A 588 31.90 4.10 10.65
CA PRO A 588 30.60 3.73 10.10
C PRO A 588 29.48 4.63 10.63
N GLY A 589 28.67 5.18 9.72
CA GLY A 589 27.51 6.00 10.06
C GLY A 589 26.31 5.18 10.55
N MET A 590 26.37 3.85 10.37
CA MET A 590 25.38 2.86 10.84
C MET A 590 26.09 1.55 11.20
N MET A 591 25.35 0.57 11.75
CA MET A 591 25.91 -0.75 12.06
C MET A 591 26.47 -1.40 10.79
N ILE A 592 27.62 -2.05 10.87
CA ILE A 592 28.36 -2.64 9.73
C ILE A 592 27.48 -3.58 8.88
N TRP A 593 26.64 -4.41 9.51
CA TRP A 593 25.74 -5.30 8.76
C TRP A 593 24.70 -4.53 7.94
N ARG A 594 24.23 -3.36 8.44
CA ARG A 594 23.31 -2.49 7.71
C ARG A 594 24.01 -1.77 6.56
N GLU A 595 25.27 -1.40 6.70
CA GLU A 595 26.08 -0.86 5.58
C GLU A 595 26.24 -1.87 4.46
N LYS A 596 26.57 -3.12 4.80
CA LYS A 596 26.66 -4.22 3.85
C LYS A 596 25.32 -4.44 3.14
N LEU A 597 24.23 -4.41 3.88
CA LEU A 597 22.87 -4.51 3.33
C LEU A 597 22.56 -3.32 2.39
N PHE A 598 22.87 -2.10 2.81
CA PHE A 598 22.67 -0.91 1.98
C PHE A 598 23.52 -0.96 0.69
N ALA A 599 24.77 -1.36 0.78
CA ALA A 599 25.64 -1.55 -0.37
C ALA A 599 25.12 -2.63 -1.33
N TRP A 600 24.56 -3.72 -0.81
CA TRP A 600 23.89 -4.74 -1.59
C TRP A 600 22.65 -4.19 -2.30
N MET A 601 21.79 -3.46 -1.58
CA MET A 601 20.59 -2.81 -2.12
C MET A 601 20.96 -1.80 -3.22
N LEU A 602 22.02 -1.00 -3.03
CA LEU A 602 22.45 0.00 -4.01
C LEU A 602 22.98 -0.65 -5.30
N ARG A 603 23.71 -1.76 -5.18
CA ARG A 603 24.21 -2.51 -6.36
C ARG A 603 23.10 -3.13 -7.19
N ASN A 604 21.98 -3.52 -6.55
CA ASN A 604 20.81 -4.11 -7.20
C ASN A 604 19.72 -3.09 -7.54
N ALA A 605 19.97 -1.79 -7.30
CA ALA A 605 19.07 -0.73 -7.70
C ALA A 605 19.09 -0.53 -9.21
N GLU A 606 17.96 -0.14 -9.78
CA GLU A 606 17.85 0.26 -11.19
C GLU A 606 18.78 1.44 -11.50
N SER A 607 19.34 1.45 -12.70
CA SER A 607 20.26 2.51 -13.13
C SER A 607 19.53 3.88 -13.16
N ALA A 608 20.29 4.95 -12.89
CA ALA A 608 19.73 6.29 -13.00
C ALA A 608 19.31 6.61 -14.46
N MET A 609 19.99 6.03 -15.43
CA MET A 609 19.68 6.16 -16.85
C MET A 609 18.27 5.64 -17.16
N GLU A 610 17.94 4.43 -16.72
CA GLU A 610 16.62 3.82 -16.94
C GLU A 610 15.53 4.54 -16.15
N PHE A 611 15.79 4.80 -14.87
CA PHE A 611 14.83 5.47 -13.98
C PHE A 611 14.41 6.87 -14.46
N PHE A 612 15.33 7.66 -15.04
CA PHE A 612 15.04 8.99 -15.58
C PHE A 612 14.72 8.97 -17.08
N ARG A 613 14.61 7.80 -17.69
CA ARG A 613 14.30 7.56 -19.11
C ARG A 613 15.28 8.25 -20.07
N LEU A 614 16.56 8.30 -19.70
CA LEU A 614 17.57 8.94 -20.53
C LEU A 614 17.89 8.11 -21.78
N PRO A 615 18.17 8.75 -22.94
CA PRO A 615 18.53 8.03 -24.18
C PRO A 615 19.89 7.34 -24.03
N THR A 616 19.93 6.04 -24.22
CA THR A 616 21.11 5.17 -23.96
C THR A 616 22.37 5.60 -24.70
N ASN A 617 22.24 6.14 -25.91
CA ASN A 617 23.35 6.58 -26.76
C ASN A 617 23.86 8.01 -26.45
N ARG A 618 23.31 8.67 -25.41
CA ARG A 618 23.64 10.04 -25.02
C ARG A 618 24.06 10.15 -23.55
N VAL A 619 24.29 9.02 -22.89
CA VAL A 619 24.66 8.98 -21.47
C VAL A 619 26.13 8.62 -21.31
N VAL A 620 26.82 9.39 -20.48
CA VAL A 620 28.18 9.14 -20.01
C VAL A 620 28.13 8.90 -18.51
N GLU A 621 28.47 7.70 -18.05
CA GLU A 621 28.57 7.36 -16.63
C GLU A 621 30.01 7.52 -16.13
N LEU A 622 30.19 8.33 -15.10
CA LEU A 622 31.47 8.54 -14.44
C LEU A 622 31.45 7.95 -13.04
N GLY A 623 32.38 7.02 -12.77
CA GLY A 623 32.48 6.37 -11.46
C GLY A 623 32.97 7.33 -10.37
N SER A 624 32.31 7.31 -9.21
CA SER A 624 32.77 7.98 -7.99
C SER A 624 32.71 7.00 -6.81
N GLN A 625 33.70 7.08 -5.93
CA GLN A 625 33.76 6.30 -4.70
C GLN A 625 33.27 7.15 -3.54
N VAL A 626 32.42 6.61 -2.69
CA VAL A 626 31.87 7.27 -1.50
C VAL A 626 32.09 6.34 -0.32
N GLU A 627 32.76 6.83 0.72
CA GLU A 627 32.92 6.14 2.00
C GLU A 627 31.69 6.39 2.88
N ILE A 628 31.12 5.35 3.46
CA ILE A 628 29.94 5.44 4.37
C ILE A 628 30.24 4.81 5.71
#